data_b33c40d1b2cf2fafb1b827ff5103ae21
#
_entry.id   b33c40d1b2cf2fafb1b827ff5103ae21
#
_cell.length_a   1.000
_cell.length_b   1.000
_cell.length_c   1.000
_cell.angle_alpha   90.00
_cell.angle_beta   90.00
_cell.angle_gamma   90.00
#
_symmetry.space_group_name_H-M   'P 1'
#
loop_
_entity.id
_entity.type
_entity.pdbx_description
1 polymer ?
#
loop_
_entity_poly.entity_id
_entity_poly.type
_entity_poly.pdbx_seq_one_letter_code
_entity_poly.pdbx_strand_id
1 'polypeptide(L)'
;QELNTGGVKVSTETILDQHADLVIGYDTGVDRDALRKSGVKMYSTDAMCTDKKPPAPATFSQVKDEVTKVGQIFNVPDKANQVNKDLDAKISGIQKQATSGAKANAVALYITPGSTEFYTYGSSSMIEPMFATNGLQNMYHSNTTRVFDASMEDLLHKNPEWIVLLAGDGEMSKVEPTFLSFKGAKQLKAVKKGHVVTMSFALTDPPTPLTITGTEKLHDLIKDKK
;
A
#
# COMPACT_ATOMS: atom_id res chain seq x y z
N GLN A 1 24.64 -0.95 -4.63
CA GLN A 1 24.82 0.43 -5.11
C GLN A 1 23.45 1.06 -5.35
N GLU A 2 23.23 2.27 -4.85
CA GLU A 2 22.02 3.04 -5.13
C GLU A 2 22.17 3.76 -6.46
N LEU A 3 21.24 3.51 -7.40
CA LEU A 3 21.30 4.05 -8.77
C LEU A 3 20.50 5.34 -8.95
N ASN A 4 19.55 5.61 -8.02
CA ASN A 4 18.69 6.77 -8.06
C ASN A 4 18.24 7.15 -6.64
N THR A 5 18.60 8.34 -6.20
CA THR A 5 18.29 8.86 -4.86
C THR A 5 17.00 9.70 -4.81
N GLY A 6 16.35 9.97 -5.95
CA GLY A 6 15.26 10.94 -6.03
C GLY A 6 13.98 10.47 -6.71
N GLY A 7 13.78 9.18 -6.98
CA GLY A 7 12.57 8.74 -7.65
C GLY A 7 12.44 7.24 -7.89
N VAL A 8 11.27 6.83 -8.37
CA VAL A 8 10.95 5.42 -8.70
C VAL A 8 11.31 5.04 -10.13
N LYS A 9 11.89 5.95 -10.93
CA LYS A 9 12.24 5.70 -12.33
C LYS A 9 13.72 5.55 -12.48
N VAL A 10 14.14 4.41 -13.06
CA VAL A 10 15.51 4.16 -13.47
C VAL A 10 15.50 3.99 -14.99
N SER A 11 16.45 4.64 -15.70
CA SER A 11 16.51 4.52 -17.17
C SER A 11 16.94 3.12 -17.60
N THR A 12 16.49 2.71 -18.79
CA THR A 12 16.88 1.42 -19.37
C THR A 12 18.39 1.31 -19.54
N GLU A 13 19.07 2.41 -19.95
CA GLU A 13 20.53 2.46 -20.09
C GLU A 13 21.22 2.23 -18.74
N THR A 14 20.77 2.88 -17.68
CA THR A 14 21.33 2.67 -16.34
C THR A 14 21.20 1.21 -15.90
N ILE A 15 20.07 0.55 -16.22
CA ILE A 15 19.86 -0.86 -15.90
C ILE A 15 20.83 -1.74 -16.69
N LEU A 16 21.01 -1.47 -17.98
CA LEU A 16 21.90 -2.24 -18.86
C LEU A 16 23.36 -2.12 -18.43
N ASP A 17 23.80 -0.94 -17.98
CA ASP A 17 25.14 -0.71 -17.46
C ASP A 17 25.47 -1.54 -16.20
N GLN A 18 24.44 -1.97 -15.45
CA GLN A 18 24.66 -2.80 -14.27
C GLN A 18 24.85 -4.29 -14.58
N HIS A 19 24.73 -4.71 -15.85
CA HIS A 19 24.86 -6.11 -16.25
C HIS A 19 23.96 -7.07 -15.44
N ALA A 20 22.75 -6.61 -15.09
CA ALA A 20 21.83 -7.39 -14.27
C ALA A 20 21.21 -8.55 -15.07
N ASP A 21 21.05 -9.72 -14.44
CA ASP A 21 20.33 -10.86 -15.02
C ASP A 21 18.81 -10.70 -14.86
N LEU A 22 18.37 -10.01 -13.81
CA LEU A 22 16.98 -9.81 -13.44
C LEU A 22 16.76 -8.44 -12.82
N VAL A 23 15.74 -7.77 -13.27
CA VAL A 23 15.20 -6.53 -12.66
C VAL A 23 13.88 -6.84 -11.97
N ILE A 24 13.71 -6.42 -10.73
CA ILE A 24 12.45 -6.51 -9.99
C ILE A 24 12.01 -5.09 -9.60
N GLY A 25 10.84 -4.65 -10.05
CA GLY A 25 10.35 -3.32 -9.71
C GLY A 25 9.25 -2.80 -10.63
N TYR A 26 9.03 -1.49 -10.57
CA TYR A 26 8.12 -0.80 -11.50
C TYR A 26 8.63 -0.87 -12.92
N ASP A 27 7.73 -1.10 -13.88
CA ASP A 27 8.05 -1.08 -15.30
C ASP A 27 7.84 0.32 -15.95
N THR A 28 7.35 1.28 -15.19
CA THR A 28 7.13 2.65 -15.69
C THR A 28 8.43 3.33 -16.08
N GLY A 29 8.55 3.69 -17.36
CA GLY A 29 9.73 4.37 -17.92
C GLY A 29 10.88 3.42 -18.30
N VAL A 30 10.66 2.11 -18.25
CA VAL A 30 11.62 1.08 -18.69
C VAL A 30 11.22 0.54 -20.06
N ASP A 31 12.13 0.51 -21.01
CA ASP A 31 11.94 -0.19 -22.28
C ASP A 31 12.17 -1.70 -22.10
N ARG A 32 11.07 -2.42 -21.89
CA ARG A 32 11.07 -3.88 -21.64
C ARG A 32 11.57 -4.68 -22.86
N ASP A 33 11.36 -4.16 -24.06
CA ASP A 33 11.85 -4.81 -25.29
C ASP A 33 13.36 -4.65 -25.46
N ALA A 34 13.91 -3.49 -25.10
CA ALA A 34 15.35 -3.28 -25.07
C ALA A 34 16.02 -4.19 -24.02
N LEU A 35 15.46 -4.31 -22.82
CA LEU A 35 15.95 -5.24 -21.80
C LEU A 35 15.94 -6.69 -22.31
N ARG A 36 14.83 -7.13 -22.90
CA ARG A 36 14.69 -8.49 -23.43
C ARG A 36 15.72 -8.79 -24.53
N LYS A 37 15.93 -7.85 -25.47
CA LYS A 37 16.94 -7.97 -26.54
C LYS A 37 18.36 -8.08 -25.99
N SER A 38 18.63 -7.46 -24.85
CA SER A 38 19.91 -7.51 -24.14
C SER A 38 20.04 -8.71 -23.19
N GLY A 39 19.05 -9.60 -23.13
CA GLY A 39 19.05 -10.78 -22.26
C GLY A 39 18.65 -10.53 -20.81
N VAL A 40 18.33 -9.29 -20.43
CA VAL A 40 17.90 -8.92 -19.08
C VAL A 40 16.42 -9.24 -18.90
N LYS A 41 16.10 -10.01 -17.87
CA LYS A 41 14.71 -10.33 -17.49
C LYS A 41 14.16 -9.25 -16.58
N MET A 42 12.85 -8.96 -16.70
CA MET A 42 12.17 -8.05 -15.78
C MET A 42 10.92 -8.69 -15.20
N TYR A 43 10.79 -8.59 -13.89
CA TYR A 43 9.60 -8.93 -13.15
C TYR A 43 9.01 -7.67 -12.49
N SER A 44 7.76 -7.39 -12.81
CA SER A 44 6.96 -6.38 -12.12
C SER A 44 5.74 -7.05 -11.51
N THR A 45 5.41 -6.73 -10.27
CA THR A 45 4.20 -7.27 -9.64
C THR A 45 2.95 -6.82 -10.41
N ASP A 46 1.88 -7.59 -10.41
CA ASP A 46 0.67 -7.24 -11.16
C ASP A 46 0.11 -5.86 -10.77
N ALA A 47 0.29 -5.44 -9.52
CA ALA A 47 -0.14 -4.13 -9.04
C ALA A 47 0.73 -2.96 -9.55
N MET A 48 1.93 -3.24 -10.04
CA MET A 48 2.92 -2.26 -10.53
C MET A 48 3.21 -2.39 -12.02
N CYS A 49 2.61 -3.37 -12.69
CA CYS A 49 2.74 -3.61 -14.11
C CYS A 49 1.76 -2.72 -14.88
N THR A 50 2.26 -1.89 -15.80
CA THR A 50 1.43 -0.96 -16.58
C THR A 50 0.43 -1.68 -17.49
N ASP A 51 0.74 -2.93 -17.89
CA ASP A 51 -0.10 -3.75 -18.76
C ASP A 51 -1.18 -4.54 -17.98
N LYS A 52 -1.20 -4.44 -16.66
CA LYS A 52 -2.12 -5.18 -15.80
C LYS A 52 -3.14 -4.26 -15.14
N LYS A 53 -4.35 -4.78 -15.01
CA LYS A 53 -5.37 -4.15 -14.17
C LYS A 53 -5.51 -5.00 -12.90
N PRO A 54 -5.11 -4.46 -11.73
CA PRO A 54 -5.26 -5.22 -10.49
C PRO A 54 -6.73 -5.52 -10.20
N PRO A 55 -7.04 -6.65 -9.56
CA PRO A 55 -8.42 -6.99 -9.19
C PRO A 55 -9.00 -5.96 -8.22
N ALA A 56 -10.32 -5.72 -8.35
CA ALA A 56 -11.09 -4.86 -7.46
C ALA A 56 -12.39 -5.59 -7.05
N PRO A 57 -12.63 -5.80 -5.75
CA PRO A 57 -11.77 -5.41 -4.64
C PRO A 57 -10.49 -6.26 -4.55
N ALA A 58 -9.41 -5.65 -4.04
CA ALA A 58 -8.17 -6.36 -3.72
C ALA A 58 -8.39 -7.32 -2.55
N THR A 59 -7.61 -8.39 -2.52
CA THR A 59 -7.61 -9.37 -1.43
C THR A 59 -6.19 -9.79 -1.07
N PHE A 60 -5.98 -10.40 0.09
CA PHE A 60 -4.67 -10.92 0.46
C PHE A 60 -4.19 -12.11 -0.39
N SER A 61 -5.05 -12.68 -1.24
CA SER A 61 -4.58 -13.67 -2.23
C SER A 61 -3.49 -13.11 -3.13
N GLN A 62 -3.57 -11.81 -3.50
CA GLN A 62 -2.55 -11.15 -4.31
C GLN A 62 -1.16 -11.19 -3.66
N VAL A 63 -1.07 -11.03 -2.33
CA VAL A 63 0.20 -11.15 -1.59
C VAL A 63 0.75 -12.57 -1.72
N LYS A 64 -0.10 -13.58 -1.56
CA LYS A 64 0.31 -15.00 -1.65
C LYS A 64 0.70 -15.39 -3.07
N ASP A 65 -0.01 -14.88 -4.06
CA ASP A 65 0.31 -15.09 -5.47
C ASP A 65 1.68 -14.50 -5.81
N GLU A 66 1.99 -13.30 -5.31
CA GLU A 66 3.31 -12.68 -5.50
C GLU A 66 4.43 -13.48 -4.79
N VAL A 67 4.19 -13.96 -3.57
CA VAL A 67 5.14 -14.86 -2.87
C VAL A 67 5.39 -16.13 -3.69
N THR A 68 4.34 -16.72 -4.25
CA THR A 68 4.45 -17.92 -5.09
C THR A 68 5.26 -17.66 -6.36
N LYS A 69 4.98 -16.55 -7.06
CA LYS A 69 5.74 -16.14 -8.28
C LYS A 69 7.22 -15.92 -7.97
N VAL A 70 7.52 -15.20 -6.87
CA VAL A 70 8.91 -14.99 -6.43
C VAL A 70 9.58 -16.33 -6.08
N GLY A 71 8.87 -17.23 -5.40
CA GLY A 71 9.35 -18.59 -5.14
C GLY A 71 9.71 -19.39 -6.40
N GLN A 72 8.92 -19.22 -7.47
CA GLN A 72 9.19 -19.83 -8.77
C GLN A 72 10.41 -19.19 -9.46
N ILE A 73 10.50 -17.84 -9.46
CA ILE A 73 11.62 -17.11 -10.07
C ILE A 73 12.96 -17.55 -9.46
N PHE A 74 13.03 -17.73 -8.15
CA PHE A 74 14.24 -18.13 -7.44
C PHE A 74 14.36 -19.64 -7.18
N ASN A 75 13.46 -20.46 -7.76
CA ASN A 75 13.43 -21.91 -7.61
C ASN A 75 13.40 -22.39 -6.14
N VAL A 76 12.58 -21.73 -5.31
CA VAL A 76 12.39 -22.06 -3.88
C VAL A 76 10.89 -22.23 -3.52
N PRO A 77 10.13 -23.10 -4.22
CA PRO A 77 8.68 -23.21 -4.05
C PRO A 77 8.26 -23.65 -2.65
N ASP A 78 9.02 -24.54 -2.01
CA ASP A 78 8.70 -25.01 -0.65
C ASP A 78 8.79 -23.88 0.38
N LYS A 79 9.77 -22.99 0.23
CA LYS A 79 9.89 -21.81 1.08
C LYS A 79 8.71 -20.83 0.84
N ALA A 80 8.31 -20.63 -0.40
CA ALA A 80 7.14 -19.81 -0.73
C ALA A 80 5.85 -20.39 -0.12
N ASN A 81 5.66 -21.72 -0.19
CA ASN A 81 4.52 -22.41 0.41
C ASN A 81 4.50 -22.24 1.93
N GLN A 82 5.66 -22.33 2.59
CA GLN A 82 5.74 -22.12 4.04
C GLN A 82 5.40 -20.67 4.41
N VAL A 83 5.95 -19.68 3.69
CA VAL A 83 5.62 -18.27 3.89
C VAL A 83 4.12 -18.03 3.72
N ASN A 84 3.48 -18.59 2.69
CA ASN A 84 2.05 -18.44 2.48
C ASN A 84 1.20 -19.02 3.63
N LYS A 85 1.59 -20.16 4.22
CA LYS A 85 0.94 -20.73 5.41
C LYS A 85 1.06 -19.81 6.62
N ASP A 86 2.24 -19.24 6.83
CA ASP A 86 2.49 -18.30 7.93
C ASP A 86 1.67 -17.01 7.78
N LEU A 87 1.53 -16.50 6.55
CA LEU A 87 0.67 -15.36 6.24
C LEU A 87 -0.81 -15.66 6.52
N ASP A 88 -1.31 -16.84 6.11
CA ASP A 88 -2.70 -17.25 6.40
C ASP A 88 -2.96 -17.34 7.91
N ALA A 89 -2.01 -17.85 8.69
CA ALA A 89 -2.12 -17.93 10.14
C ALA A 89 -2.22 -16.52 10.77
N LYS A 90 -1.39 -15.57 10.32
CA LYS A 90 -1.43 -14.18 10.78
C LYS A 90 -2.75 -13.49 10.43
N ILE A 91 -3.20 -13.57 9.18
CA ILE A 91 -4.48 -12.99 8.73
C ILE A 91 -5.62 -13.53 9.60
N SER A 92 -5.67 -14.86 9.78
CA SER A 92 -6.71 -15.50 10.61
C SER A 92 -6.64 -15.05 12.08
N GLY A 93 -5.44 -14.80 12.61
CA GLY A 93 -5.23 -14.28 13.96
C GLY A 93 -5.84 -12.89 14.13
N ILE A 94 -5.59 -11.97 13.19
CA ILE A 94 -6.13 -10.61 13.22
C ILE A 94 -7.66 -10.63 13.08
N GLN A 95 -8.19 -11.42 12.16
CA GLN A 95 -9.63 -11.53 11.93
C GLN A 95 -10.41 -11.99 13.16
N LYS A 96 -9.83 -12.90 13.96
CA LYS A 96 -10.44 -13.36 15.22
C LYS A 96 -10.46 -12.28 16.30
N GLN A 97 -9.56 -11.31 16.23
CA GLN A 97 -9.48 -10.20 17.18
C GLN A 97 -10.30 -9.00 16.74
N ALA A 98 -10.65 -8.91 15.46
CA ALA A 98 -11.50 -7.84 14.95
C ALA A 98 -12.89 -7.92 15.58
N THR A 99 -13.35 -6.81 16.13
CA THR A 99 -14.67 -6.71 16.80
C THR A 99 -15.78 -6.94 15.77
N SER A 100 -16.69 -7.89 16.08
CA SER A 100 -17.94 -8.06 15.34
C SER A 100 -18.85 -6.85 15.61
N GLY A 101 -19.17 -6.05 14.59
CA GLY A 101 -20.02 -4.88 14.70
C GLY A 101 -20.14 -4.12 13.39
N ALA A 102 -20.87 -2.99 13.39
CA ALA A 102 -20.93 -2.09 12.26
C ALA A 102 -19.53 -1.58 11.94
N LYS A 103 -19.11 -1.70 10.66
CA LYS A 103 -17.80 -1.23 10.22
C LYS A 103 -17.73 0.28 10.29
N ALA A 104 -16.69 0.80 10.95
CA ALA A 104 -16.41 2.22 10.97
C ALA A 104 -15.83 2.66 9.62
N ASN A 105 -16.27 3.81 9.12
CA ASN A 105 -15.78 4.36 7.86
C ASN A 105 -14.34 4.89 8.02
N ALA A 106 -13.47 4.55 7.06
CA ALA A 106 -12.06 4.91 7.10
C ALA A 106 -11.54 5.34 5.73
N VAL A 107 -10.50 6.18 5.75
CA VAL A 107 -9.71 6.53 4.56
C VAL A 107 -8.22 6.37 4.85
N ALA A 108 -7.44 6.02 3.83
CA ALA A 108 -5.99 6.09 3.87
C ALA A 108 -5.52 7.23 2.96
N LEU A 109 -4.60 8.05 3.45
CA LEU A 109 -4.09 9.22 2.76
C LEU A 109 -2.57 9.18 2.72
N TYR A 110 -1.97 9.19 1.53
CA TYR A 110 -0.53 9.36 1.38
C TYR A 110 -0.20 10.84 1.27
N ILE A 111 0.65 11.32 2.16
CA ILE A 111 1.01 12.74 2.26
C ILE A 111 2.52 12.86 2.23
N THR A 112 3.02 13.69 1.32
CA THR A 112 4.42 14.13 1.33
C THR A 112 4.53 15.39 2.19
N PRO A 113 5.39 15.42 3.21
CA PRO A 113 5.61 16.63 4.01
C PRO A 113 5.94 17.85 3.16
N GLY A 114 5.26 18.95 3.43
CA GLY A 114 5.37 20.19 2.66
C GLY A 114 4.52 20.27 1.38
N SER A 115 3.84 19.17 1.00
CA SER A 115 2.85 19.20 -0.09
C SER A 115 1.53 19.79 0.38
N THR A 116 0.77 20.33 -0.57
CA THR A 116 -0.62 20.76 -0.39
C THR A 116 -1.62 19.73 -0.94
N GLU A 117 -1.12 18.66 -1.52
CA GLU A 117 -1.86 17.60 -2.18
C GLU A 117 -1.66 16.28 -1.45
N PHE A 118 -2.61 15.38 -1.58
CA PHE A 118 -2.53 14.03 -1.05
C PHE A 118 -3.25 13.03 -1.96
N TYR A 119 -2.78 11.80 -1.90
CA TYR A 119 -3.38 10.68 -2.61
C TYR A 119 -4.23 9.85 -1.66
N THR A 120 -5.24 9.17 -2.21
CA THR A 120 -6.06 8.19 -1.50
C THR A 120 -6.14 6.88 -2.28
N TYR A 121 -6.77 5.87 -1.68
CA TYR A 121 -6.71 4.48 -2.12
C TYR A 121 -8.11 3.91 -2.34
N GLY A 122 -8.35 3.41 -3.54
CA GLY A 122 -9.58 2.72 -3.88
C GLY A 122 -9.52 1.23 -3.63
N SER A 123 -10.54 0.51 -4.11
CA SER A 123 -10.74 -0.91 -3.81
C SER A 123 -9.73 -1.86 -4.43
N SER A 124 -8.95 -1.46 -5.44
CA SER A 124 -7.87 -2.31 -5.97
C SER A 124 -6.53 -2.13 -5.26
N SER A 125 -6.46 -1.33 -4.18
CA SER A 125 -5.30 -1.23 -3.30
C SER A 125 -5.36 -2.21 -2.14
N MET A 126 -4.21 -2.51 -1.53
CA MET A 126 -4.16 -3.37 -0.34
C MET A 126 -4.78 -2.73 0.91
N ILE A 127 -5.07 -1.43 0.90
CA ILE A 127 -5.87 -0.77 1.94
C ILE A 127 -7.25 -1.44 2.10
N GLU A 128 -7.83 -1.93 1.01
CA GLU A 128 -9.14 -2.59 1.04
C GLU A 128 -9.17 -3.82 1.98
N PRO A 129 -8.35 -4.88 1.79
CA PRO A 129 -8.34 -6.02 2.69
C PRO A 129 -7.77 -5.70 4.08
N MET A 130 -6.85 -4.73 4.21
CA MET A 130 -6.33 -4.27 5.51
C MET A 130 -7.44 -3.66 6.36
N PHE A 131 -8.27 -2.79 5.78
CA PHE A 131 -9.40 -2.17 6.47
C PHE A 131 -10.46 -3.21 6.80
N ALA A 132 -10.86 -4.04 5.83
CA ALA A 132 -11.88 -5.07 6.04
C ALA A 132 -11.51 -6.02 7.18
N THR A 133 -10.24 -6.43 7.28
CA THR A 133 -9.73 -7.31 8.35
C THR A 133 -9.75 -6.64 9.72
N ASN A 134 -9.60 -5.32 9.77
CA ASN A 134 -9.62 -4.52 11.01
C ASN A 134 -11.02 -3.98 11.38
N GLY A 135 -12.08 -4.45 10.72
CA GLY A 135 -13.44 -3.98 10.99
C GLY A 135 -13.70 -2.56 10.52
N LEU A 136 -12.92 -2.09 9.54
CA LEU A 136 -13.09 -0.80 8.89
C LEU A 136 -13.68 -0.96 7.49
N GLN A 137 -14.33 0.08 6.98
CA GLN A 137 -14.81 0.16 5.61
C GLN A 137 -14.13 1.31 4.88
N ASN A 138 -13.48 0.99 3.76
CA ASN A 138 -12.90 2.00 2.90
C ASN A 138 -14.00 2.88 2.28
N MET A 139 -13.97 4.18 2.53
CA MET A 139 -14.95 5.13 1.97
C MET A 139 -14.84 5.29 0.45
N TYR A 140 -13.71 4.88 -0.12
CA TYR A 140 -13.48 4.85 -1.56
C TYR A 140 -13.61 3.45 -2.18
N HIS A 141 -14.29 2.52 -1.50
CA HIS A 141 -14.54 1.15 -1.97
C HIS A 141 -15.14 1.09 -3.39
N SER A 142 -16.02 2.02 -3.75
CA SER A 142 -16.63 2.08 -5.08
C SER A 142 -15.68 2.53 -6.19
N ASN A 143 -14.55 3.15 -5.84
CA ASN A 143 -13.52 3.52 -6.81
C ASN A 143 -12.56 2.36 -7.02
N THR A 144 -12.53 1.80 -8.23
CA THR A 144 -11.66 0.68 -8.60
C THR A 144 -10.24 1.07 -8.99
N THR A 145 -9.90 2.38 -8.96
CA THR A 145 -8.54 2.85 -9.15
C THR A 145 -7.72 2.58 -7.90
N ARG A 146 -6.48 2.09 -8.04
CA ARG A 146 -5.63 1.74 -6.89
C ARG A 146 -5.26 2.98 -6.06
N VAL A 147 -4.74 4.01 -6.71
CA VAL A 147 -4.32 5.28 -6.08
C VAL A 147 -4.81 6.42 -6.96
N PHE A 148 -5.34 7.48 -6.36
CA PHE A 148 -5.84 8.65 -7.09
C PHE A 148 -5.80 9.89 -6.21
N ASP A 149 -5.86 11.07 -6.85
CA ASP A 149 -5.90 12.35 -6.15
C ASP A 149 -7.22 12.51 -5.40
N ALA A 150 -7.16 13.02 -4.18
CA ALA A 150 -8.33 13.38 -3.39
C ALA A 150 -8.26 14.84 -2.97
N SER A 151 -9.42 15.44 -2.73
CA SER A 151 -9.53 16.82 -2.25
C SER A 151 -9.99 16.89 -0.80
N MET A 152 -9.61 17.96 -0.10
CA MET A 152 -10.14 18.23 1.24
C MET A 152 -11.64 18.46 1.24
N GLU A 153 -12.21 18.96 0.14
CA GLU A 153 -13.65 19.15 0.00
C GLU A 153 -14.39 17.80 0.01
N ASP A 154 -13.93 16.83 -0.80
CA ASP A 154 -14.50 15.50 -0.82
C ASP A 154 -14.31 14.79 0.54
N LEU A 155 -13.14 14.94 1.15
CA LEU A 155 -12.86 14.38 2.46
C LEU A 155 -13.76 14.95 3.56
N LEU A 156 -14.03 16.26 3.55
CA LEU A 156 -14.96 16.92 4.46
C LEU A 156 -16.41 16.46 4.23
N HIS A 157 -16.81 16.27 2.97
CA HIS A 157 -18.14 15.75 2.64
C HIS A 157 -18.32 14.31 3.15
N LYS A 158 -17.32 13.44 2.93
CA LYS A 158 -17.33 12.05 3.39
C LYS A 158 -17.20 11.93 4.90
N ASN A 159 -16.48 12.82 5.52
CA ASN A 159 -16.29 12.95 6.98
C ASN A 159 -15.97 11.61 7.69
N PRO A 160 -14.82 10.99 7.40
CA PRO A 160 -14.45 9.66 7.90
C PRO A 160 -14.39 9.59 9.42
N GLU A 161 -14.62 8.39 9.95
CA GLU A 161 -14.45 8.09 11.38
C GLU A 161 -13.00 7.79 11.75
N TRP A 162 -12.24 7.26 10.78
CA TRP A 162 -10.81 6.97 10.91
C TRP A 162 -10.03 7.52 9.73
N ILE A 163 -8.86 8.04 10.01
CA ILE A 163 -7.89 8.44 8.99
C ILE A 163 -6.57 7.73 9.26
N VAL A 164 -6.07 7.03 8.25
CA VAL A 164 -4.75 6.40 8.26
C VAL A 164 -3.85 7.23 7.36
N LEU A 165 -2.91 7.93 7.95
CA LEU A 165 -1.91 8.72 7.24
C LEU A 165 -0.74 7.81 6.86
N LEU A 166 -0.35 7.83 5.60
CA LEU A 166 0.75 7.06 5.06
C LEU A 166 1.92 7.98 4.75
N ALA A 167 3.10 7.58 5.18
CA ALA A 167 4.33 8.35 5.04
C ALA A 167 5.42 7.53 4.34
N GLY A 168 6.29 8.19 3.61
CA GLY A 168 7.59 7.65 3.23
C GLY A 168 8.48 7.43 4.46
N ASP A 169 9.53 6.60 4.30
CA ASP A 169 10.46 6.32 5.38
C ASP A 169 11.20 7.61 5.83
N GLY A 170 11.36 7.75 7.14
CA GLY A 170 11.99 8.92 7.75
C GLY A 170 11.09 10.16 7.91
N GLU A 171 9.85 10.13 7.42
CA GLU A 171 8.94 11.30 7.43
C GLU A 171 7.72 11.17 8.35
N MET A 172 7.58 10.04 9.05
CA MET A 172 6.42 9.69 9.89
C MET A 172 6.00 10.82 10.85
N SER A 173 6.97 11.47 11.53
CA SER A 173 6.68 12.54 12.51
C SER A 173 6.18 13.84 11.88
N LYS A 174 6.37 14.03 10.58
CA LYS A 174 6.00 15.26 9.86
C LYS A 174 4.62 15.17 9.20
N VAL A 175 4.12 13.96 8.95
CA VAL A 175 2.92 13.72 8.15
C VAL A 175 1.65 14.20 8.84
N GLU A 176 1.45 13.87 10.11
CA GLU A 176 0.26 14.33 10.85
C GLU A 176 0.22 15.85 11.01
N PRO A 177 1.31 16.55 11.41
CA PRO A 177 1.35 18.01 11.40
C PRO A 177 1.04 18.62 10.03
N THR A 178 1.57 18.05 8.94
CA THR A 178 1.27 18.48 7.57
C THR A 178 -0.22 18.34 7.26
N PHE A 179 -0.82 17.19 7.56
CA PHE A 179 -2.26 16.97 7.36
C PHE A 179 -3.11 17.98 8.16
N LEU A 180 -2.76 18.22 9.43
CA LEU A 180 -3.50 19.13 10.29
C LEU A 180 -3.37 20.61 9.88
N SER A 181 -2.39 20.95 9.02
CA SER A 181 -2.25 22.29 8.44
C SER A 181 -3.18 22.54 7.25
N PHE A 182 -3.76 21.49 6.65
CA PHE A 182 -4.71 21.66 5.55
C PHE A 182 -5.99 22.34 6.02
N LYS A 183 -6.46 23.30 5.21
CA LYS A 183 -7.70 24.04 5.52
C LYS A 183 -8.87 23.06 5.66
N GLY A 184 -9.49 23.06 6.82
CA GLY A 184 -10.64 22.19 7.11
C GLY A 184 -10.28 20.86 7.80
N ALA A 185 -9.03 20.41 7.83
CA ALA A 185 -8.64 19.12 8.43
C ALA A 185 -9.14 18.98 9.87
N LYS A 186 -9.02 20.03 10.68
CA LYS A 186 -9.48 20.05 12.09
C LYS A 186 -11.01 19.96 12.25
N GLN A 187 -11.78 20.08 11.18
CA GLN A 187 -13.24 19.95 11.22
C GLN A 187 -13.68 18.47 11.09
N LEU A 188 -12.82 17.60 10.58
CA LEU A 188 -13.10 16.18 10.38
C LEU A 188 -13.40 15.46 11.69
N LYS A 189 -14.40 14.56 11.66
CA LYS A 189 -14.82 13.73 12.79
C LYS A 189 -13.64 12.92 13.35
N ALA A 190 -12.84 12.31 12.47
CA ALA A 190 -11.66 11.54 12.86
C ALA A 190 -10.66 12.39 13.66
N VAL A 191 -10.37 13.61 13.22
CA VAL A 191 -9.44 14.51 13.91
C VAL A 191 -9.98 14.91 15.28
N LYS A 192 -11.25 15.31 15.36
CA LYS A 192 -11.89 15.69 16.63
C LYS A 192 -11.91 14.57 17.66
N LYS A 193 -11.97 13.31 17.21
CA LYS A 193 -11.99 12.11 18.07
C LYS A 193 -10.60 11.54 18.36
N GLY A 194 -9.53 12.09 17.78
CA GLY A 194 -8.19 11.52 17.88
C GLY A 194 -8.00 10.21 17.10
N HIS A 195 -8.90 9.89 16.17
CA HIS A 195 -8.87 8.69 15.33
C HIS A 195 -8.03 8.90 14.06
N VAL A 196 -6.87 9.51 14.22
CA VAL A 196 -5.85 9.67 13.19
C VAL A 196 -4.65 8.83 13.60
N VAL A 197 -4.22 7.92 12.74
CA VAL A 197 -3.03 7.09 12.94
C VAL A 197 -2.08 7.25 11.77
N THR A 198 -0.78 7.11 12.01
CA THR A 198 0.25 7.24 10.98
C THR A 198 1.01 5.93 10.83
N MET A 199 1.24 5.51 9.60
CA MET A 199 1.94 4.27 9.23
C MET A 199 2.96 4.52 8.12
N SER A 200 4.03 3.71 8.08
CA SER A 200 4.90 3.68 6.91
C SER A 200 4.13 3.12 5.69
N PHE A 201 4.26 3.79 4.55
CA PHE A 201 3.69 3.34 3.28
C PHE A 201 4.18 1.95 2.90
N ALA A 202 5.44 1.61 3.18
CA ALA A 202 6.01 0.29 2.88
C ALA A 202 5.26 -0.88 3.54
N LEU A 203 4.48 -0.61 4.58
CA LEU A 203 3.65 -1.61 5.29
C LEU A 203 2.24 -1.74 4.70
N THR A 204 1.89 -0.99 3.67
CA THR A 204 0.50 -0.91 3.20
C THR A 204 0.32 -1.37 1.77
N ASP A 205 1.06 -0.81 0.83
CA ASP A 205 0.89 -1.08 -0.60
C ASP A 205 2.25 -0.92 -1.29
N PRO A 206 2.69 -1.78 -2.16
CA PRO A 206 2.00 -2.82 -2.94
C PRO A 206 1.80 -4.16 -2.21
N PRO A 207 1.15 -5.17 -2.86
CA PRO A 207 0.88 -6.47 -2.26
C PRO A 207 2.18 -7.25 -1.99
N THR A 208 2.66 -7.15 -0.77
CA THR A 208 3.85 -7.84 -0.26
C THR A 208 3.56 -8.46 1.11
N PRO A 209 4.39 -9.38 1.62
CA PRO A 209 4.27 -9.86 3.00
C PRO A 209 4.25 -8.75 4.06
N LEU A 210 4.87 -7.59 3.78
CA LEU A 210 4.85 -6.43 4.67
C LEU A 210 3.44 -5.87 4.86
N THR A 211 2.54 -6.01 3.89
CA THR A 211 1.13 -5.61 4.00
C THR A 211 0.42 -6.36 5.13
N ILE A 212 0.76 -7.63 5.35
CA ILE A 212 0.17 -8.40 6.46
C ILE A 212 0.70 -7.90 7.81
N THR A 213 2.00 -7.61 7.90
CA THR A 213 2.58 -6.95 9.07
C THR A 213 1.97 -5.57 9.32
N GLY A 214 1.72 -4.80 8.24
CA GLY A 214 1.00 -3.53 8.32
C GLY A 214 -0.44 -3.68 8.81
N THR A 215 -1.11 -4.78 8.45
CA THR A 215 -2.47 -5.08 8.92
C THR A 215 -2.50 -5.34 10.42
N GLU A 216 -1.52 -6.09 10.96
CA GLU A 216 -1.32 -6.29 12.41
C GLU A 216 -1.05 -4.94 13.10
N LYS A 217 -0.14 -4.15 12.57
CA LYS A 217 0.19 -2.83 13.13
C LYS A 217 -1.01 -1.89 13.14
N LEU A 218 -1.83 -1.89 12.09
CA LEU A 218 -3.04 -1.09 12.03
C LEU A 218 -4.04 -1.53 13.12
N HIS A 219 -4.15 -2.84 13.36
CA HIS A 219 -4.98 -3.38 14.45
C HIS A 219 -4.59 -2.78 15.80
N ASP A 220 -3.30 -2.82 16.14
CA ASP A 220 -2.78 -2.29 17.41
C ASP A 220 -3.03 -0.79 17.52
N LEU A 221 -2.70 -0.01 16.49
CA LEU A 221 -2.90 1.43 16.47
C LEU A 221 -4.36 1.86 16.65
N ILE A 222 -5.31 1.08 16.10
CA ILE A 222 -6.74 1.34 16.28
C ILE A 222 -7.19 0.98 17.70
N LYS A 223 -6.70 -0.15 18.22
CA LYS A 223 -7.05 -0.63 19.56
C LYS A 223 -6.61 0.36 20.64
N ASP A 224 -5.43 0.94 20.51
CA ASP A 224 -4.86 1.88 21.46
C ASP A 224 -5.59 3.24 21.50
N LYS A 225 -6.46 3.52 20.52
CA LYS A 225 -7.23 4.78 20.41
C LYS A 225 -8.74 4.60 20.68
N LYS A 226 -9.20 3.38 20.98
CA LYS A 226 -10.56 3.08 21.42
C LYS A 226 -10.69 3.21 22.92
#